data_e78f5633c25159ccba2de2bffab76edd
#
_entry.id   e78f5633c25159ccba2de2bffab76edd
#
_cell.length_a   1.000
_cell.length_b   1.000
_cell.length_c   1.000
_cell.angle_alpha   90.00
_cell.angle_beta   90.00
_cell.angle_gamma   90.00
#
_symmetry.space_group_name_H-M   'P 1'
#
loop_
_entity.id
_entity.type
_entity.pdbx_description
1 polymer ?
#
loop_
_entity_poly.entity_id
_entity_poly.type
_entity_poly.pdbx_seq_one_letter_code
_entity_poly.pdbx_strand_id
1 'polypeptide(L)'
;MELDPDSLNTRTMYEWMIHSILPRPIAWVSTVSISGITNLAPFSFFQGVCARPPTLMFCPVNHRDGSPKDTLRNIEATGEFVVNTVSATDA
;
A
#
# COMPACT_ATOMS: atom_id res chain seq x y z
N MET A 1 20.56 -11.31 15.67
CA MET A 1 20.83 -9.96 15.12
C MET A 1 19.78 -9.00 15.69
N GLU A 2 20.22 -7.87 16.18
CA GLU A 2 19.34 -6.82 16.67
C GLU A 2 19.44 -5.61 15.77
N LEU A 3 18.28 -4.99 15.50
CA LEU A 3 18.19 -3.74 14.74
C LEU A 3 17.56 -2.68 15.64
N ASP A 4 18.20 -1.52 15.73
CA ASP A 4 17.63 -0.36 16.41
C ASP A 4 16.95 0.53 15.36
N PRO A 5 15.61 0.58 15.32
CA PRO A 5 14.90 1.39 14.32
C PRO A 5 15.28 2.88 14.39
N ASP A 6 15.62 3.38 15.57
CA ASP A 6 15.95 4.79 15.74
C ASP A 6 17.30 5.16 15.13
N SER A 7 18.19 4.17 14.94
CA SER A 7 19.52 4.39 14.34
C SER A 7 19.52 4.23 12.82
N LEU A 8 18.41 3.76 12.23
CA LEU A 8 18.31 3.51 10.79
C LEU A 8 17.55 4.64 10.10
N ASN A 9 17.98 5.01 8.89
CA ASN A 9 17.19 5.93 8.09
C ASN A 9 15.96 5.21 7.50
N THR A 10 15.00 5.99 7.02
CA THR A 10 13.73 5.47 6.51
C THR A 10 13.93 4.47 5.37
N ARG A 11 14.84 4.74 4.45
CA ARG A 11 15.10 3.86 3.31
C ARG A 11 15.64 2.51 3.77
N THR A 12 16.63 2.51 4.67
CA THR A 12 17.22 1.27 5.19
C THR A 12 16.19 0.47 5.97
N MET A 13 15.37 1.12 6.79
CA MET A 13 14.30 0.45 7.53
C MET A 13 13.28 -0.15 6.58
N TYR A 14 12.88 0.57 5.53
CA TYR A 14 11.98 0.05 4.50
C TYR A 14 12.56 -1.20 3.83
N GLU A 15 13.84 -1.18 3.46
CA GLU A 15 14.50 -2.33 2.85
C GLU A 15 14.51 -3.54 3.79
N TRP A 16 14.77 -3.36 5.07
CA TRP A 16 14.69 -4.44 6.05
C TRP A 16 13.28 -5.03 6.12
N MET A 17 12.26 -4.19 6.12
CA MET A 17 10.88 -4.66 6.18
C MET A 17 10.49 -5.46 4.93
N ILE A 18 10.80 -4.96 3.74
CA ILE A 18 10.42 -5.65 2.50
C ILE A 18 11.19 -6.95 2.28
N HIS A 19 12.41 -7.06 2.82
CA HIS A 19 13.20 -8.30 2.72
C HIS A 19 12.90 -9.31 3.83
N SER A 20 12.37 -8.85 4.95
CA SER A 20 12.01 -9.73 6.08
C SER A 20 10.61 -10.32 5.94
N ILE A 21 9.70 -9.62 5.27
CA ILE A 21 8.31 -10.05 5.10
C ILE A 21 8.13 -10.55 3.66
N LEU A 22 8.49 -11.83 3.47
CA LEU A 22 8.43 -12.52 2.18
C LEU A 22 7.90 -13.93 2.35
N PRO A 23 7.06 -14.43 1.43
CA PRO A 23 6.39 -13.67 0.39
C PRO A 23 5.32 -12.76 1.00
N ARG A 24 4.90 -11.76 0.23
CA ARG A 24 3.79 -10.90 0.65
C ARG A 24 2.87 -10.62 -0.54
N PRO A 25 1.55 -10.47 -0.29
CA PRO A 25 0.62 -10.14 -1.36
C PRO A 25 0.79 -8.70 -1.81
N ILE A 26 0.43 -8.45 -3.05
CA ILE A 26 0.43 -7.11 -3.64
C ILE A 26 -1.02 -6.68 -3.86
N ALA A 27 -1.38 -5.51 -3.35
CA ALA A 27 -2.68 -4.92 -3.62
C ALA A 27 -2.60 -4.04 -4.87
N TRP A 28 -3.40 -4.35 -5.88
CA TRP A 28 -3.62 -3.47 -7.01
C TRP A 28 -4.85 -2.62 -6.69
N VAL A 29 -4.62 -1.38 -6.29
CA VAL A 29 -5.69 -0.51 -5.81
C VAL A 29 -6.06 0.51 -6.87
N SER A 30 -7.33 0.50 -7.24
CA SER A 30 -7.89 1.51 -8.12
C SER A 30 -8.70 2.52 -7.30
N THR A 31 -8.55 3.76 -7.67
CA THR A 31 -9.27 4.89 -7.08
C THR A 31 -9.68 5.87 -8.17
N VAL A 32 -10.56 6.77 -7.83
CA VAL A 32 -11.00 7.84 -8.73
C VAL A 32 -10.94 9.17 -7.98
N SER A 33 -10.51 10.22 -8.66
CA SER A 33 -10.53 11.57 -8.10
C SER A 33 -11.93 12.16 -8.16
N ILE A 34 -12.15 13.26 -7.44
CA ILE A 34 -13.43 13.99 -7.49
C ILE A 34 -13.77 14.40 -8.93
N SER A 35 -12.76 14.70 -9.73
CA SER A 35 -12.94 15.08 -11.14
C SER A 35 -13.11 13.91 -12.11
N GLY A 36 -13.13 12.66 -11.58
CA GLY A 36 -13.35 11.47 -12.40
C GLY A 36 -12.09 10.87 -13.02
N ILE A 37 -10.91 11.33 -12.64
CA ILE A 37 -9.65 10.77 -13.13
C ILE A 37 -9.33 9.49 -12.37
N THR A 38 -9.13 8.39 -13.09
CA THR A 38 -8.83 7.09 -12.50
C THR A 38 -7.34 6.96 -12.19
N ASN A 39 -7.02 6.18 -11.14
CA ASN A 39 -5.66 5.86 -10.74
C ASN A 39 -5.57 4.39 -10.37
N LEU A 40 -4.51 3.71 -10.77
CA LEU A 40 -4.23 2.32 -10.43
C LEU A 40 -2.79 2.24 -9.95
N ALA A 41 -2.58 1.69 -8.77
CA ALA A 41 -1.23 1.59 -8.19
C ALA A 41 -1.08 0.29 -7.39
N PRO A 42 0.12 -0.32 -7.42
CA PRO A 42 0.43 -1.49 -6.60
C PRO A 42 0.94 -1.08 -5.24
N PHE A 43 0.55 -1.84 -4.20
CA PHE A 43 1.03 -1.65 -2.84
C PHE A 43 1.49 -2.98 -2.27
N SER A 44 2.73 -3.01 -1.78
CA SER A 44 3.36 -4.23 -1.26
C SER A 44 3.13 -4.43 0.24
N PHE A 45 2.61 -3.44 0.95
CA PHE A 45 2.17 -3.58 2.34
C PHE A 45 0.67 -3.80 2.36
N PHE A 46 0.28 -5.06 2.24
CA PHE A 46 -1.10 -5.47 2.09
C PHE A 46 -1.36 -6.75 2.89
N GLN A 47 -2.47 -6.79 3.61
CA GLN A 47 -2.82 -7.94 4.45
C GLN A 47 -4.32 -8.01 4.73
N GLY A 48 -4.84 -9.24 4.85
CA GLY A 48 -6.13 -9.48 5.47
C GLY A 48 -6.03 -9.34 6.98
N VAL A 49 -7.01 -8.67 7.59
CA VAL A 49 -7.03 -8.42 9.04
C VAL A 49 -7.92 -9.42 9.75
N CYS A 50 -9.18 -9.56 9.31
CA CYS A 50 -10.12 -10.51 9.90
C CYS A 50 -11.25 -10.84 8.92
N ALA A 51 -11.96 -11.95 9.20
CA ALA A 51 -13.05 -12.41 8.35
C ALA A 51 -14.41 -11.81 8.73
N ARG A 52 -14.59 -11.42 10.00
CA ARG A 52 -15.85 -10.85 10.51
C ARG A 52 -15.59 -9.68 11.45
N PRO A 53 -15.90 -8.45 10.98
CA PRO A 53 -16.31 -8.12 9.60
C PRO A 53 -15.16 -8.36 8.63
N PRO A 54 -15.44 -8.67 7.35
CA PRO A 54 -14.37 -8.90 6.38
C PRO A 54 -13.56 -7.61 6.22
N THR A 55 -12.31 -7.68 6.67
CA THR A 55 -11.44 -6.50 6.77
C THR A 55 -10.09 -6.81 6.19
N LEU A 56 -9.62 -5.94 5.33
CA LEU A 56 -8.25 -5.97 4.81
C LEU A 56 -7.62 -4.59 4.98
N MET A 57 -6.31 -4.54 4.90
CA MET A 57 -5.57 -3.28 4.99
C MET A 57 -4.46 -3.23 3.94
N PHE A 58 -4.18 -2.04 3.48
CA PHE A 58 -2.96 -1.75 2.74
C PHE A 58 -2.44 -0.38 3.18
N CYS A 59 -1.14 -0.17 2.97
CA CYS A 59 -0.48 1.06 3.42
C CYS A 59 0.01 1.86 2.22
N PRO A 60 -0.67 2.96 1.84
CA PRO A 60 -0.16 3.87 0.82
C PRO A 60 0.92 4.76 1.41
N VAL A 61 2.15 4.25 1.38
CA VAL A 61 3.32 4.98 1.90
C VAL A 61 3.50 6.28 1.12
N ASN A 62 3.78 7.36 1.83
CA ASN A 62 3.99 8.67 1.21
C ASN A 62 5.20 8.67 0.26
N HIS A 63 5.24 9.66 -0.64
CA HIS A 63 6.42 9.95 -1.45
C HIS A 63 7.61 10.33 -0.55
N ARG A 64 8.82 10.30 -1.11
CA ARG A 64 10.05 10.63 -0.36
C ARG A 64 10.03 12.03 0.25
N ASP A 65 9.33 12.98 -0.38
CA ASP A 65 9.20 14.35 0.13
C ASP A 65 8.14 14.48 1.23
N GLY A 66 7.51 13.37 1.62
CA GLY A 66 6.46 13.35 2.64
C GLY A 66 5.07 13.64 2.12
N SER A 67 4.91 13.97 0.84
CA SER A 67 3.58 14.22 0.28
C SER A 67 2.81 12.92 0.08
N PRO A 68 1.47 12.94 0.24
CA PRO A 68 0.65 11.75 0.03
C PRO A 68 0.59 11.37 -1.46
N LYS A 69 0.52 10.05 -1.72
CA LYS A 69 0.30 9.54 -3.07
C LYS A 69 -1.13 9.83 -3.53
N ASP A 70 -1.33 9.82 -4.85
CA ASP A 70 -2.65 10.07 -5.45
C ASP A 70 -3.72 9.11 -4.93
N THR A 71 -3.37 7.84 -4.69
CA THR A 71 -4.29 6.86 -4.11
C THR A 71 -4.84 7.33 -2.77
N LEU A 72 -3.98 7.81 -1.88
CA LEU A 72 -4.43 8.31 -0.58
C LEU A 72 -5.29 9.56 -0.72
N ARG A 73 -4.88 10.50 -1.57
CA ARG A 73 -5.67 11.71 -1.83
C ARG A 73 -7.06 11.39 -2.33
N ASN A 74 -7.16 10.43 -3.26
CA ASN A 74 -8.45 10.01 -3.81
C ASN A 74 -9.34 9.35 -2.75
N ILE A 75 -8.77 8.47 -1.93
CA ILE A 75 -9.51 7.81 -0.85
C ILE A 75 -10.04 8.83 0.16
N GLU A 76 -9.21 9.78 0.57
CA GLU A 76 -9.64 10.82 1.50
C GLU A 76 -10.74 11.69 0.92
N ALA A 77 -10.71 11.94 -0.40
CA ALA A 77 -11.69 12.77 -1.08
C ALA A 77 -13.01 12.05 -1.34
N THR A 78 -12.97 10.75 -1.70
CA THR A 78 -14.14 9.98 -2.15
C THR A 78 -14.64 8.98 -1.11
N GLY A 79 -13.81 8.57 -0.18
CA GLY A 79 -14.14 7.56 0.83
C GLY A 79 -14.20 6.13 0.31
N GLU A 80 -13.68 5.85 -0.88
CA GLU A 80 -13.76 4.51 -1.48
C GLU A 80 -12.52 4.13 -2.28
N PHE A 81 -12.31 2.82 -2.42
CA PHE A 81 -11.26 2.24 -3.26
C PHE A 81 -11.64 0.80 -3.61
N VAL A 82 -11.00 0.25 -4.63
CA VAL A 82 -11.19 -1.15 -5.03
C VAL A 82 -9.84 -1.84 -5.02
N VAL A 83 -9.78 -3.00 -4.36
CA VAL A 83 -8.61 -3.89 -4.42
C VAL A 83 -8.87 -4.90 -5.52
N ASN A 84 -8.01 -4.91 -6.52
CA ASN A 84 -8.10 -5.82 -7.66
C ASN A 84 -7.14 -6.99 -7.46
N THR A 85 -7.59 -8.20 -7.75
CA THR A 85 -6.71 -9.37 -7.77
C THR A 85 -5.95 -9.42 -9.07
N VAL A 86 -4.68 -9.85 -8.99
CA VAL A 86 -3.79 -9.95 -10.14
C VAL A 86 -3.41 -11.39 -10.36
N SER A 87 -3.60 -11.89 -11.57
CA SER A 87 -3.14 -13.22 -11.97
C SER A 87 -1.81 -13.13 -12.72
N ALA A 88 -1.17 -14.29 -12.95
CA ALA A 88 0.08 -14.35 -13.70
C ALA A 88 -0.09 -13.84 -15.15
N THR A 89 -1.29 -13.89 -15.70
CA THR A 89 -1.59 -13.43 -17.06
C THR A 89 -1.73 -11.90 -17.14
N ASP A 90 -1.93 -11.23 -15.99
CA ASP A 90 -2.06 -9.78 -15.92
C ASP A 90 -0.73 -9.08 -15.59
N ALA A 91 0.26 -9.88 -15.26
CA ALA A 91 1.56 -9.36 -14.83
C ALA A 91 2.39 -8.80 -15.99
#